data_cdf43cefbf281be243bff4bf0a2c64b9
#
_entry.id   cdf43cefbf281be243bff4bf0a2c64b9
#
_cell.length_a   1.000
_cell.length_b   1.000
_cell.length_c   1.000
_cell.angle_alpha   90.00
_cell.angle_beta   90.00
_cell.angle_gamma   90.00
#
_symmetry.space_group_name_H-M   'P 1'
#
loop_
_entity.id
_entity.type
_entity.pdbx_description
1 polymer ?
#
loop_
_entity_poly.entity_id
_entity_poly.type
_entity_poly.pdbx_seq_one_letter_code
_entity_poly.pdbx_strand_id
1 'polypeptide(L)'
;MNEKKRQNVFLRLMCAGLLLTSLNVSAQSEAKNSSPFRNHASISEYIAYKADGSIIVSGHRGGREKGYPENSLEGFKNIIGRMTAIFEIDPRLTKDSVIVLMHDATLDRTTSGKGKLVDYTWNELQQIRLKDSEGNVTSCKIPTLEEVILWSKGKTIVNLDKKDVP
;
A
#
# COMPACT_ATOMS: atom_id res chain seq x y z
N MET A 1 -0.62 24.33 54.96
CA MET A 1 -1.43 23.96 53.77
C MET A 1 -1.76 22.48 53.88
N ASN A 2 -3.06 22.13 53.96
CA ASN A 2 -3.55 20.81 54.39
C ASN A 2 -3.24 19.73 53.28
N GLU A 3 -2.83 18.52 53.68
CA GLU A 3 -2.44 17.43 52.76
C GLU A 3 -3.47 17.12 51.66
N LYS A 4 -4.77 17.23 52.00
CA LYS A 4 -5.85 17.11 51.01
C LYS A 4 -5.79 18.15 49.88
N LYS A 5 -5.28 19.35 50.12
CA LYS A 5 -5.08 20.37 49.07
C LYS A 5 -3.92 20.04 48.16
N ARG A 6 -2.86 19.42 48.69
CA ARG A 6 -1.70 18.97 47.88
C ARG A 6 -2.06 17.81 46.94
N GLN A 7 -2.82 16.84 47.41
CA GLN A 7 -3.28 15.71 46.59
C GLN A 7 -4.21 16.15 45.46
N ASN A 8 -5.11 17.11 45.70
CA ASN A 8 -5.99 17.61 44.63
C ASN A 8 -5.26 18.45 43.54
N VAL A 9 -4.17 19.15 43.89
CA VAL A 9 -3.36 19.89 42.94
C VAL A 9 -2.56 18.92 42.09
N PHE A 10 -1.99 17.85 42.70
CA PHE A 10 -1.21 16.83 41.98
C PHE A 10 -2.09 16.03 41.01
N LEU A 11 -3.31 15.67 41.43
CA LEU A 11 -4.24 14.94 40.57
C LEU A 11 -4.74 15.79 39.38
N ARG A 12 -4.95 17.11 39.60
CA ARG A 12 -5.35 18.02 38.50
C ARG A 12 -4.22 18.27 37.49
N LEU A 13 -2.96 18.31 37.93
CA LEU A 13 -1.79 18.42 37.06
C LEU A 13 -1.54 17.14 36.23
N MET A 14 -1.77 15.96 36.81
CA MET A 14 -1.67 14.70 36.06
C MET A 14 -2.78 14.56 35.01
N CYS A 15 -4.03 14.97 35.32
CA CYS A 15 -5.12 14.93 34.33
C CYS A 15 -4.90 15.94 33.18
N ALA A 16 -4.34 17.11 33.45
CA ALA A 16 -3.99 18.08 32.39
C ALA A 16 -2.85 17.61 31.49
N GLY A 17 -1.86 16.92 32.06
CA GLY A 17 -0.75 16.32 31.28
C GLY A 17 -1.21 15.18 30.37
N LEU A 18 -2.13 14.32 30.83
CA LEU A 18 -2.69 13.23 30.03
C LEU A 18 -3.60 13.72 28.89
N LEU A 19 -4.34 14.81 29.09
CA LEU A 19 -5.17 15.41 28.04
C LEU A 19 -4.32 16.07 26.94
N LEU A 20 -3.20 16.70 27.28
CA LEU A 20 -2.29 17.31 26.29
C LEU A 20 -1.53 16.27 25.45
N THR A 21 -1.18 15.11 26.04
CA THR A 21 -0.53 14.02 25.29
C THR A 21 -1.49 13.29 24.34
N SER A 22 -2.76 13.14 24.73
CA SER A 22 -3.78 12.51 23.87
C SER A 22 -4.16 13.38 22.67
N LEU A 23 -4.21 14.70 22.83
CA LEU A 23 -4.47 15.65 21.72
C LEU A 23 -3.33 15.69 20.70
N ASN A 24 -2.07 15.59 21.13
CA ASN A 24 -0.93 15.54 20.21
C ASN A 24 -0.83 14.21 19.46
N VAL A 25 -1.21 13.08 20.07
CA VAL A 25 -1.22 11.78 19.41
C VAL A 25 -2.32 11.71 18.34
N SER A 26 -3.51 12.28 18.59
CA SER A 26 -4.59 12.35 17.58
C SER A 26 -4.22 13.25 16.41
N ALA A 27 -3.64 14.42 16.66
CA ALA A 27 -3.21 15.34 15.59
C ALA A 27 -2.09 14.77 14.72
N GLN A 28 -1.13 14.02 15.30
CA GLN A 28 -0.08 13.32 14.55
C GLN A 28 -0.61 12.12 13.76
N SER A 29 -1.66 11.44 14.22
CA SER A 29 -2.28 10.33 13.47
C SER A 29 -3.14 10.84 12.30
N GLU A 30 -3.80 11.99 12.44
CA GLU A 30 -4.57 12.61 11.35
C GLU A 30 -3.67 13.20 10.26
N ALA A 31 -2.52 13.80 10.59
CA ALA A 31 -1.55 14.30 9.62
C ALA A 31 -0.89 13.17 8.81
N LYS A 32 -0.73 11.96 9.37
CA LYS A 32 -0.21 10.78 8.66
C LYS A 32 -1.22 10.15 7.68
N ASN A 33 -2.51 10.44 7.84
CA ASN A 33 -3.59 9.84 7.03
C ASN A 33 -4.14 10.76 5.93
N SER A 34 -3.64 11.98 5.77
CA SER A 34 -4.01 12.86 4.66
C SER A 34 -3.25 12.48 3.41
N SER A 35 -3.83 11.59 2.60
CA SER A 35 -3.29 11.31 1.27
C SER A 35 -3.27 12.59 0.43
N PRO A 36 -2.13 12.96 -0.19
CA PRO A 36 -2.04 14.15 -1.04
C PRO A 36 -2.98 14.07 -2.25
N PHE A 37 -3.47 12.88 -2.58
CA PHE A 37 -4.42 12.67 -3.70
C PHE A 37 -5.85 13.09 -3.38
N ARG A 38 -6.21 13.34 -2.12
CA ARG A 38 -7.58 13.74 -1.73
C ARG A 38 -7.92 15.17 -2.14
N ASN A 39 -6.91 16.03 -2.28
CA ASN A 39 -7.09 17.48 -2.45
C ASN A 39 -6.86 17.94 -3.89
N HIS A 40 -6.56 17.04 -4.83
CA HIS A 40 -6.33 17.40 -6.23
C HIS A 40 -7.61 17.20 -7.05
N ALA A 41 -7.99 18.25 -7.79
CA ALA A 41 -9.16 18.25 -8.67
C ALA A 41 -9.01 17.26 -9.84
N SER A 42 -7.74 16.94 -10.22
CA SER A 42 -7.45 15.98 -11.28
C SER A 42 -6.07 15.33 -11.08
N ILE A 43 -5.89 14.14 -11.68
CA ILE A 43 -4.58 13.47 -11.78
C ILE A 43 -3.57 14.34 -12.51
N SER A 44 -4.01 15.04 -13.59
CA SER A 44 -3.17 15.94 -14.38
C SER A 44 -2.57 17.06 -13.54
N GLU A 45 -3.33 17.62 -12.61
CA GLU A 45 -2.85 18.65 -11.68
C GLU A 45 -1.81 18.08 -10.69
N TYR A 46 -2.02 16.88 -10.21
CA TYR A 46 -1.09 16.23 -9.29
C TYR A 46 0.27 15.93 -9.94
N ILE A 47 0.27 15.41 -11.19
CA ILE A 47 1.50 15.03 -11.92
C ILE A 47 2.14 16.19 -12.69
N ALA A 48 1.51 17.36 -12.74
CA ALA A 48 2.06 18.55 -13.41
C ALA A 48 3.42 18.92 -12.81
N TYR A 49 4.33 19.37 -13.68
CA TYR A 49 5.63 19.88 -13.24
C TYR A 49 5.47 21.00 -12.21
N LYS A 50 6.20 20.91 -11.11
CA LYS A 50 6.21 21.92 -10.04
C LYS A 50 7.59 22.54 -9.92
N ALA A 51 7.66 23.84 -10.04
CA ALA A 51 8.92 24.61 -9.95
C ALA A 51 9.53 24.60 -8.54
N ASP A 52 8.79 24.18 -7.51
CA ASP A 52 9.23 24.04 -6.11
C ASP A 52 10.15 22.82 -5.87
N GLY A 53 10.45 22.04 -6.92
CA GLY A 53 11.29 20.85 -6.82
C GLY A 53 10.61 19.60 -6.23
N SER A 54 9.28 19.59 -6.09
CA SER A 54 8.55 18.40 -5.64
C SER A 54 8.78 17.22 -6.59
N ILE A 55 9.21 16.10 -6.05
CA ILE A 55 9.48 14.86 -6.81
C ILE A 55 8.33 13.89 -6.63
N ILE A 56 7.83 13.34 -7.76
CA ILE A 56 6.89 12.21 -7.75
C ILE A 56 7.68 10.92 -7.88
N VAL A 57 7.56 10.02 -6.90
CA VAL A 57 8.17 8.70 -6.94
C VAL A 57 7.19 7.74 -7.58
N SER A 58 7.64 7.00 -8.62
CA SER A 58 6.90 5.90 -9.22
C SER A 58 7.54 4.57 -8.82
N GLY A 59 6.81 3.75 -8.07
CA GLY A 59 7.23 2.42 -7.66
C GLY A 59 6.96 1.40 -8.77
N HIS A 60 8.00 0.92 -9.45
CA HIS A 60 7.92 -0.17 -10.43
C HIS A 60 7.45 -1.45 -9.73
N ARG A 61 6.26 -1.95 -10.09
CA ARG A 61 5.56 -3.10 -9.48
C ARG A 61 5.32 -2.93 -7.97
N GLY A 62 5.26 -1.69 -7.48
CA GLY A 62 5.11 -1.41 -6.06
C GLY A 62 6.37 -1.59 -5.21
N GLY A 63 7.54 -1.68 -5.85
CA GLY A 63 8.80 -2.01 -5.17
C GLY A 63 8.96 -3.51 -4.95
N ARG A 64 10.16 -3.89 -4.51
CA ARG A 64 10.53 -5.30 -4.30
C ARG A 64 11.56 -5.38 -3.18
N GLU A 65 11.10 -5.81 -2.02
CA GLU A 65 11.92 -5.90 -0.81
C GLU A 65 11.77 -7.28 -0.16
N LYS A 66 12.66 -7.59 0.78
CA LYS A 66 12.54 -8.77 1.63
C LYS A 66 11.22 -8.75 2.40
N GLY A 67 10.43 -9.82 2.28
CA GLY A 67 9.10 -9.94 2.88
C GLY A 67 7.98 -9.20 2.14
N TYR A 68 8.32 -8.36 1.13
CA TYR A 68 7.36 -7.55 0.36
C TYR A 68 7.49 -7.82 -1.15
N PRO A 69 6.74 -8.79 -1.68
CA PRO A 69 6.79 -9.15 -3.09
C PRO A 69 6.37 -8.02 -4.03
N GLU A 70 6.90 -8.03 -5.27
CA GLU A 70 6.40 -7.20 -6.36
C GLU A 70 4.92 -7.50 -6.67
N ASN A 71 4.17 -6.51 -7.16
CA ASN A 71 2.75 -6.62 -7.52
C ASN A 71 1.86 -7.17 -6.37
N SER A 72 2.17 -6.83 -5.11
CA SER A 72 1.41 -7.25 -3.93
C SER A 72 0.82 -6.08 -3.15
N LEU A 73 -0.35 -6.28 -2.55
CA LEU A 73 -0.96 -5.29 -1.65
C LEU A 73 -0.06 -4.96 -0.46
N GLU A 74 0.68 -5.95 0.04
CA GLU A 74 1.60 -5.78 1.16
C GLU A 74 2.79 -4.89 0.76
N GLY A 75 3.35 -5.09 -0.46
CA GLY A 75 4.40 -4.24 -1.01
C GLY A 75 3.94 -2.79 -1.16
N PHE A 76 2.75 -2.56 -1.74
CA PHE A 76 2.17 -1.23 -1.87
C PHE A 76 1.95 -0.56 -0.51
N LYS A 77 1.37 -1.27 0.47
CA LYS A 77 1.16 -0.76 1.83
C LYS A 77 2.46 -0.40 2.54
N ASN A 78 3.50 -1.21 2.36
CA ASN A 78 4.83 -0.96 2.92
C ASN A 78 5.43 0.37 2.42
N ILE A 79 5.34 0.64 1.11
CA ILE A 79 5.86 1.89 0.52
C ILE A 79 5.03 3.10 0.96
N ILE A 80 3.69 3.04 0.85
CA ILE A 80 2.81 4.16 1.27
C ILE A 80 2.93 4.47 2.76
N GLY A 81 3.25 3.50 3.60
CA GLY A 81 3.52 3.72 5.02
C GLY A 81 4.77 4.56 5.30
N ARG A 82 5.68 4.69 4.32
CA ARG A 82 6.97 5.38 4.43
C ARG A 82 7.04 6.66 3.60
N MET A 83 6.37 6.70 2.44
CA MET A 83 6.42 7.84 1.52
C MET A 83 5.20 7.90 0.61
N THR A 84 4.95 9.07 0.03
CA THR A 84 4.00 9.22 -1.07
C THR A 84 4.62 8.68 -2.36
N ALA A 85 3.91 7.75 -3.02
CA ALA A 85 4.32 7.19 -4.30
C ALA A 85 3.10 6.91 -5.18
N ILE A 86 3.29 6.87 -6.49
CA ILE A 86 2.39 6.22 -7.44
C ILE A 86 2.95 4.82 -7.75
N PHE A 87 2.14 3.89 -8.25
CA PHE A 87 2.60 2.55 -8.56
C PHE A 87 2.33 2.20 -10.02
N GLU A 88 3.33 1.68 -10.69
CA GLU A 88 3.15 0.92 -11.91
C GLU A 88 2.83 -0.53 -11.52
N ILE A 89 1.86 -1.15 -12.20
CA ILE A 89 1.36 -2.50 -11.93
C ILE A 89 1.08 -3.27 -13.22
N ASP A 90 1.16 -4.61 -13.16
CA ASP A 90 1.11 -5.50 -14.32
C ASP A 90 -0.16 -6.36 -14.33
N PRO A 91 -1.28 -5.94 -14.95
CA PRO A 91 -2.49 -6.75 -15.03
C PRO A 91 -2.37 -7.86 -16.07
N ARG A 92 -2.82 -9.09 -15.71
CA ARG A 92 -2.93 -10.27 -16.59
C ARG A 92 -4.24 -11.02 -16.36
N LEU A 93 -4.69 -11.74 -17.36
CA LEU A 93 -5.88 -12.60 -17.29
C LEU A 93 -5.57 -14.00 -16.79
N THR A 94 -6.41 -14.51 -15.91
CA THR A 94 -6.49 -15.92 -15.54
C THR A 94 -7.29 -16.72 -16.58
N LYS A 95 -7.33 -18.05 -16.44
CA LYS A 95 -8.13 -18.97 -17.27
C LYS A 95 -9.63 -18.63 -17.28
N ASP A 96 -10.16 -18.18 -16.15
CA ASP A 96 -11.55 -17.77 -15.97
C ASP A 96 -11.79 -16.26 -16.10
N SER A 97 -10.86 -15.56 -16.79
CA SER A 97 -10.94 -14.14 -17.14
C SER A 97 -10.96 -13.17 -15.95
N VAL A 98 -10.48 -13.57 -14.78
CA VAL A 98 -10.22 -12.64 -13.67
C VAL A 98 -8.90 -11.91 -13.93
N ILE A 99 -8.89 -10.59 -13.75
CA ILE A 99 -7.66 -9.79 -13.89
C ILE A 99 -6.90 -9.80 -12.56
N VAL A 100 -5.66 -10.30 -12.58
CA VAL A 100 -4.73 -10.35 -11.44
C VAL A 100 -3.47 -9.57 -11.74
N LEU A 101 -2.66 -9.27 -10.71
CA LEU A 101 -1.37 -8.61 -10.91
C LEU A 101 -0.24 -9.63 -10.97
N MET A 102 0.45 -9.67 -12.12
CA MET A 102 1.60 -10.53 -12.35
C MET A 102 2.41 -10.01 -13.54
N HIS A 103 3.72 -9.77 -13.35
CA HIS A 103 4.55 -9.33 -14.47
C HIS A 103 4.75 -10.44 -15.50
N ASP A 104 5.19 -11.62 -15.08
CA ASP A 104 5.53 -12.71 -15.96
C ASP A 104 4.29 -13.46 -16.45
N ALA A 105 4.35 -14.05 -17.62
CA ALA A 105 3.31 -14.95 -18.13
C ALA A 105 3.27 -16.28 -17.37
N THR A 106 4.29 -16.57 -16.55
CA THR A 106 4.43 -17.79 -15.76
C THR A 106 4.58 -17.49 -14.26
N LEU A 107 4.21 -18.44 -13.42
CA LEU A 107 4.23 -18.33 -11.96
C LEU A 107 5.63 -18.55 -11.34
N ASP A 108 6.58 -19.07 -12.10
CA ASP A 108 7.81 -19.72 -11.63
C ASP A 108 8.74 -18.80 -10.82
N ARG A 109 8.97 -17.58 -11.30
CA ARG A 109 9.93 -16.64 -10.71
C ARG A 109 9.43 -16.03 -9.41
N THR A 110 8.21 -15.53 -9.42
CA THR A 110 7.68 -14.67 -8.34
C THR A 110 6.69 -15.35 -7.41
N THR A 111 6.43 -16.67 -7.63
CA THR A 111 5.46 -17.41 -6.80
C THR A 111 5.96 -18.80 -6.43
N SER A 112 5.23 -19.47 -5.50
CA SER A 112 5.41 -20.88 -5.17
C SER A 112 4.82 -21.82 -6.24
N GLY A 113 4.04 -21.30 -7.21
CA GLY A 113 3.44 -22.03 -8.30
C GLY A 113 4.41 -22.25 -9.47
N LYS A 114 3.95 -22.98 -10.49
CA LYS A 114 4.70 -23.33 -11.70
C LYS A 114 3.82 -23.19 -12.94
N GLY A 115 4.42 -22.96 -14.11
CA GLY A 115 3.74 -22.95 -15.39
C GLY A 115 3.02 -21.63 -15.70
N LYS A 116 2.18 -21.64 -16.74
CA LYS A 116 1.56 -20.42 -17.28
C LYS A 116 0.39 -19.96 -16.40
N LEU A 117 0.32 -18.67 -16.10
CA LEU A 117 -0.76 -18.07 -15.33
C LEU A 117 -2.14 -18.30 -15.97
N VAL A 118 -2.23 -18.20 -17.30
CA VAL A 118 -3.49 -18.38 -18.06
C VAL A 118 -4.08 -19.80 -17.99
N ASP A 119 -3.33 -20.77 -17.48
CA ASP A 119 -3.80 -22.15 -17.30
C ASP A 119 -4.53 -22.33 -15.96
N TYR A 120 -4.48 -21.33 -15.07
CA TYR A 120 -5.07 -21.34 -13.71
C TYR A 120 -6.32 -20.47 -13.64
N THR A 121 -7.33 -20.98 -12.94
CA THR A 121 -8.48 -20.18 -12.47
C THR A 121 -8.07 -19.32 -11.29
N TRP A 122 -8.83 -18.25 -11.02
CA TRP A 122 -8.62 -17.42 -9.84
C TRP A 122 -8.65 -18.23 -8.53
N ASN A 123 -9.58 -19.18 -8.42
CA ASN A 123 -9.69 -20.01 -7.24
C ASN A 123 -8.42 -20.86 -6.98
N GLU A 124 -7.83 -21.41 -8.01
CA GLU A 124 -6.57 -22.17 -7.91
C GLU A 124 -5.41 -21.29 -7.49
N LEU A 125 -5.33 -20.05 -7.99
CA LEU A 125 -4.29 -19.09 -7.64
C LEU A 125 -4.33 -18.66 -6.16
N GLN A 126 -5.47 -18.76 -5.48
CA GLN A 126 -5.60 -18.45 -4.05
C GLN A 126 -4.72 -19.33 -3.14
N GLN A 127 -4.31 -20.50 -3.60
CA GLN A 127 -3.43 -21.43 -2.87
C GLN A 127 -1.95 -21.11 -3.10
N ILE A 128 -1.62 -20.29 -4.11
CA ILE A 128 -0.26 -19.93 -4.46
C ILE A 128 0.17 -18.71 -3.65
N ARG A 129 1.46 -18.66 -3.27
CA ARG A 129 2.05 -17.57 -2.51
C ARG A 129 3.12 -16.86 -3.31
N LEU A 130 3.22 -15.56 -3.11
CA LEU A 130 4.26 -14.74 -3.73
C LEU A 130 5.60 -14.94 -3.05
N LYS A 131 6.68 -14.76 -3.82
CA LYS A 131 8.06 -14.72 -3.35
C LYS A 131 8.55 -13.29 -3.25
N ASP A 132 9.34 -13.01 -2.24
CA ASP A 132 10.02 -11.73 -2.05
C ASP A 132 11.25 -11.56 -2.98
N SER A 133 12.00 -10.46 -2.77
CA SER A 133 13.20 -10.15 -3.56
C SER A 133 14.33 -11.18 -3.44
N GLU A 134 14.36 -11.94 -2.35
CA GLU A 134 15.38 -12.97 -2.08
C GLU A 134 14.92 -14.37 -2.56
N GLY A 135 13.69 -14.48 -3.09
CA GLY A 135 13.10 -15.75 -3.54
C GLY A 135 12.41 -16.56 -2.42
N ASN A 136 12.29 -16.00 -1.22
CA ASN A 136 11.60 -16.64 -0.11
C ASN A 136 10.09 -16.59 -0.34
N VAL A 137 9.40 -17.70 -0.14
CA VAL A 137 7.94 -17.76 -0.18
C VAL A 137 7.39 -17.02 1.05
N THR A 138 6.51 -16.05 0.79
CA THR A 138 5.86 -15.23 1.82
C THR A 138 4.44 -15.73 2.11
N SER A 139 3.71 -15.07 3.02
CA SER A 139 2.26 -15.26 3.20
C SER A 139 1.40 -14.48 2.18
N CYS A 140 2.02 -13.59 1.38
CA CYS A 140 1.32 -12.74 0.43
C CYS A 140 0.70 -13.54 -0.72
N LYS A 141 -0.49 -13.13 -1.14
CA LYS A 141 -1.21 -13.73 -2.28
C LYS A 141 -1.08 -12.85 -3.53
N ILE A 142 -1.34 -13.44 -4.69
CA ILE A 142 -1.54 -12.70 -5.92
C ILE A 142 -2.83 -11.89 -5.75
N PRO A 143 -2.83 -10.54 -5.86
CA PRO A 143 -4.06 -9.76 -5.75
C PRO A 143 -4.78 -9.68 -7.10
N THR A 144 -6.10 -9.46 -7.06
CA THR A 144 -6.84 -9.02 -8.24
C THR A 144 -6.59 -7.54 -8.51
N LEU A 145 -6.77 -7.12 -9.77
CA LEU A 145 -6.77 -5.70 -10.12
C LEU A 145 -7.86 -4.94 -9.34
N GLU A 146 -9.06 -5.53 -9.18
CA GLU A 146 -10.15 -4.91 -8.42
C GLU A 146 -9.75 -4.61 -6.98
N GLU A 147 -9.16 -5.59 -6.27
CA GLU A 147 -8.67 -5.39 -4.88
C GLU A 147 -7.69 -4.22 -4.80
N VAL A 148 -6.77 -4.11 -5.76
CA VAL A 148 -5.77 -3.04 -5.78
C VAL A 148 -6.41 -1.68 -6.09
N ILE A 149 -7.33 -1.60 -7.04
CA ILE A 149 -8.06 -0.35 -7.37
C ILE A 149 -8.90 0.10 -6.17
N LEU A 150 -9.62 -0.81 -5.51
CA LEU A 150 -10.41 -0.47 -4.33
C LEU A 150 -9.52 0.01 -3.18
N TRP A 151 -8.38 -0.67 -2.95
CA TRP A 151 -7.41 -0.27 -1.94
C TRP A 151 -6.78 1.09 -2.25
N SER A 152 -6.47 1.40 -3.51
CA SER A 152 -5.75 2.61 -3.91
C SER A 152 -6.57 3.89 -3.76
N LYS A 153 -7.92 3.79 -3.73
CA LYS A 153 -8.81 4.95 -3.63
C LYS A 153 -8.44 5.90 -2.49
N GLY A 154 -8.14 7.16 -2.84
CA GLY A 154 -7.73 8.21 -1.93
C GLY A 154 -6.37 7.99 -1.25
N LYS A 155 -5.57 7.03 -1.69
CA LYS A 155 -4.23 6.74 -1.12
C LYS A 155 -3.11 6.92 -2.14
N THR A 156 -3.32 6.49 -3.39
CA THR A 156 -2.30 6.51 -4.42
C THR A 156 -2.92 6.47 -5.81
N ILE A 157 -2.11 6.70 -6.84
CA ILE A 157 -2.44 6.49 -8.24
C ILE A 157 -1.78 5.17 -8.67
N VAL A 158 -2.50 4.37 -9.45
CA VAL A 158 -1.96 3.19 -10.11
C VAL A 158 -1.89 3.42 -11.62
N ASN A 159 -0.74 3.10 -12.20
CA ASN A 159 -0.47 3.12 -13.64
C ASN A 159 -0.43 1.67 -14.13
N LEU A 160 -1.28 1.34 -15.10
CA LEU A 160 -1.37 -0.01 -15.65
C LEU A 160 -0.36 -0.17 -16.79
N ASP A 161 0.62 -1.05 -16.60
CA ASP A 161 1.44 -1.54 -17.73
C ASP A 161 0.68 -2.69 -18.39
N LYS A 162 0.06 -2.40 -19.55
CA LYS A 162 -0.76 -3.35 -20.27
C LYS A 162 0.06 -4.56 -20.71
N LYS A 163 -0.31 -5.74 -20.21
CA LYS A 163 0.22 -7.04 -20.68
C LYS A 163 -0.82 -7.69 -21.61
N ASP A 164 -1.40 -8.81 -21.23
CA ASP A 164 -2.29 -9.61 -22.07
C ASP A 164 -3.79 -9.37 -21.70
N VAL A 165 -4.14 -8.12 -21.40
CA VAL A 165 -5.52 -7.72 -21.11
C VAL A 165 -6.10 -6.88 -22.26
N PRO A 166 -7.41 -6.94 -22.50
CA PRO A 166 -8.10 -6.19 -23.58
C PRO A 166 -7.91 -4.68 -23.48
#